data_de6ca2487e809e5ec609a984e14da35a
#
_entry.id   de6ca2487e809e5ec609a984e14da35a
#
_cell.length_a   1.000
_cell.length_b   1.000
_cell.length_c   1.000
_cell.angle_alpha   90.00
_cell.angle_beta   90.00
_cell.angle_gamma   90.00
#
_symmetry.space_group_name_H-M   'P 1'
#
loop_
_entity.id
_entity.type
_entity.pdbx_description
1 polymer ?
#
loop_
_entity_poly.entity_id
_entity_poly.type
_entity_poly.pdbx_seq_one_letter_code
_entity_poly.pdbx_strand_id
1 'polypeptide(L)'
;MGRVSTKENKNIYQIKREELGLTREKASEIIGSVTPERIEKIENERSNPHPDEVRAMAEGYKAPHLCNYYCANECPIGQKYVPEVKVKDLSQIVLEMLASLNAMNKKQERFIEITADGSIGEEEVEDFIEIQNELER
;
A
#
# COMPACT_ATOMS: atom_id res chain seq x y z
N MET A 1 14.22 11.87 24.60
CA MET A 1 13.51 10.75 23.96
C MET A 1 12.51 10.13 24.91
N GLY A 2 11.29 9.92 24.47
CA GLY A 2 10.29 9.20 25.24
C GLY A 2 10.67 7.74 25.43
N ARG A 3 10.16 7.15 26.50
CA ARG A 3 10.37 5.74 26.81
C ARG A 3 9.68 4.87 25.75
N VAL A 4 10.41 3.92 25.16
CA VAL A 4 9.84 3.00 24.18
C VAL A 4 8.81 2.10 24.87
N SER A 5 7.63 1.99 24.28
CA SER A 5 6.56 1.13 24.81
C SER A 5 6.96 -0.34 24.71
N THR A 6 6.67 -1.10 25.77
CA THR A 6 6.89 -2.54 25.82
C THR A 6 5.68 -3.34 25.30
N LYS A 7 4.66 -2.67 24.78
CA LYS A 7 3.44 -3.29 24.23
C LYS A 7 3.81 -4.25 23.09
N GLU A 8 3.31 -5.47 23.14
CA GLU A 8 3.61 -6.52 22.16
C GLU A 8 2.86 -6.34 20.83
N ASN A 9 1.60 -5.90 20.89
CA ASN A 9 0.72 -5.77 19.72
C ASN A 9 0.59 -4.31 19.28
N LYS A 10 1.68 -3.75 18.76
CA LYS A 10 1.68 -2.39 18.24
C LYS A 10 1.07 -2.37 16.85
N ASN A 11 0.20 -1.38 16.59
CA ASN A 11 -0.31 -1.20 15.23
C ASN A 11 0.70 -0.46 14.36
N ILE A 12 0.41 -0.36 13.07
CA ILE A 12 1.32 0.25 12.09
C ILE A 12 1.63 1.72 12.40
N TYR A 13 0.68 2.45 12.96
CA TYR A 13 0.85 3.87 13.30
C TYR A 13 1.87 4.05 14.42
N GLN A 14 1.76 3.24 15.46
CA GLN A 14 2.71 3.25 16.57
C GLN A 14 4.09 2.78 16.13
N ILE A 15 4.17 1.69 15.37
CA ILE A 15 5.44 1.16 14.85
C ILE A 15 6.16 2.25 14.06
N LYS A 16 5.47 2.94 13.15
CA LYS A 16 6.10 3.97 12.33
C LYS A 16 6.56 5.16 13.16
N ARG A 17 5.76 5.61 14.12
CA ARG A 17 6.17 6.68 15.02
C ARG A 17 7.43 6.33 15.80
N GLU A 18 7.48 5.12 16.34
CA GLU A 18 8.64 4.65 17.11
C GLU A 18 9.89 4.44 16.26
N GLU A 19 9.73 3.96 15.02
CA GLU A 19 10.85 3.86 14.06
C GLU A 19 11.52 5.22 13.81
N LEU A 20 10.72 6.29 13.81
CA LEU A 20 11.23 7.65 13.63
C LEU A 20 11.76 8.25 14.92
N GLY A 21 11.68 7.55 16.04
CA GLY A 21 12.15 8.03 17.34
C GLY A 21 11.31 9.17 17.92
N LEU A 22 10.04 9.28 17.51
CA LEU A 22 9.16 10.37 17.92
C LEU A 22 8.33 10.00 19.16
N THR A 23 8.23 10.95 20.10
CA THR A 23 7.20 10.88 21.14
C THR A 23 5.85 11.27 20.53
N ARG A 24 4.76 11.01 21.23
CA ARG A 24 3.43 11.42 20.76
C ARG A 24 3.31 12.94 20.61
N GLU A 25 3.93 13.68 21.53
CA GLU A 25 3.97 15.14 21.49
C GLU A 25 4.72 15.66 20.26
N LYS A 26 5.88 15.08 19.97
CA LYS A 26 6.67 15.44 18.78
C LYS A 26 5.93 15.05 17.49
N ALA A 27 5.33 13.88 17.48
CA ALA A 27 4.52 13.45 16.35
C ALA A 27 3.36 14.41 16.09
N SER A 28 2.67 14.82 17.15
CA SER A 28 1.58 15.79 17.05
C SER A 28 2.04 17.12 16.45
N GLU A 29 3.22 17.61 16.83
CA GLU A 29 3.80 18.83 16.27
C GLU A 29 4.07 18.69 14.76
N ILE A 30 4.60 17.56 14.34
CA ILE A 30 4.92 17.28 12.94
C ILE A 30 3.66 17.12 12.10
N ILE A 31 2.68 16.40 12.62
CA ILE A 31 1.40 16.15 11.94
C ILE A 31 0.57 17.45 11.86
N GLY A 32 0.54 18.19 12.95
CA GLY A 32 -0.10 19.50 13.03
C GLY A 32 -1.60 19.49 13.32
N SER A 33 -2.32 18.47 12.90
CA SER A 33 -3.79 18.41 13.00
C SER A 33 -4.32 17.33 13.93
N VAL A 34 -3.44 16.53 14.54
CA VAL A 34 -3.82 15.43 15.44
C VAL A 34 -3.14 15.64 16.78
N THR A 35 -3.93 15.63 17.87
CA THR A 35 -3.41 15.83 19.21
C THR A 35 -2.70 14.57 19.73
N PRO A 36 -1.79 14.70 20.72
CA PRO A 36 -1.14 13.52 21.32
C PRO A 36 -2.15 12.51 21.90
N GLU A 37 -3.23 12.98 22.50
CA GLU A 37 -4.29 12.14 23.05
C GLU A 37 -5.01 11.37 21.95
N ARG A 38 -5.22 12.01 20.80
CA ARG A 38 -5.83 11.35 19.65
C ARG A 38 -4.89 10.28 19.07
N ILE A 39 -3.61 10.57 19.00
CA ILE A 39 -2.59 9.60 18.58
C ILE A 39 -2.62 8.37 19.50
N GLU A 40 -2.69 8.59 20.81
CA GLU A 40 -2.78 7.50 21.78
C GLU A 40 -4.00 6.62 21.54
N LYS A 41 -5.16 7.22 21.31
CA LYS A 41 -6.40 6.47 21.03
C LYS A 41 -6.29 5.64 19.76
N ILE A 42 -5.70 6.19 18.70
CA ILE A 42 -5.49 5.49 17.43
C ILE A 42 -4.53 4.32 17.63
N GLU A 43 -3.41 4.55 18.31
CA GLU A 43 -2.39 3.51 18.55
C GLU A 43 -2.86 2.39 19.46
N ASN A 44 -3.72 2.69 20.40
CA ASN A 44 -4.29 1.70 21.32
C ASN A 44 -5.61 1.10 20.80
N GLU A 45 -5.98 1.43 19.58
CA GLU A 45 -7.19 0.91 18.92
C GLU A 45 -8.50 1.19 19.67
N ARG A 46 -8.49 2.23 20.49
CA ARG A 46 -9.71 2.68 21.20
C ARG A 46 -10.66 3.42 20.29
N SER A 47 -10.14 3.92 19.16
CA SER A 47 -10.90 4.67 18.17
C SER A 47 -10.24 4.46 16.83
N ASN A 48 -11.05 4.27 15.79
CA ASN A 48 -10.55 4.21 14.43
C ASN A 48 -10.14 5.61 13.96
N PRO A 49 -9.00 5.72 13.26
CA PRO A 49 -8.63 7.01 12.70
C PRO A 49 -9.58 7.42 11.57
N HIS A 50 -9.76 8.71 11.39
CA HIS A 50 -10.47 9.24 10.23
C HIS A 50 -9.53 9.32 9.02
N PRO A 51 -10.05 9.26 7.77
CA PRO A 51 -9.20 9.32 6.58
C PRO A 51 -8.27 10.53 6.53
N ASP A 52 -8.74 11.70 6.93
CA ASP A 52 -7.94 12.92 6.99
C ASP A 52 -6.82 12.83 8.03
N GLU A 53 -7.06 12.17 9.14
CA GLU A 53 -6.04 11.93 10.17
C GLU A 53 -4.94 11.00 9.65
N VAL A 54 -5.32 9.92 8.97
CA VAL A 54 -4.36 8.98 8.36
C VAL A 54 -3.52 9.69 7.30
N ARG A 55 -4.14 10.51 6.48
CA ARG A 55 -3.44 11.30 5.47
C ARG A 55 -2.42 12.24 6.12
N ALA A 56 -2.82 12.96 7.15
CA ALA A 56 -1.94 13.86 7.89
C ALA A 56 -0.76 13.11 8.53
N MET A 57 -1.02 11.95 9.13
CA MET A 57 0.02 11.09 9.70
C MET A 57 0.99 10.58 8.63
N ALA A 58 0.46 10.14 7.49
CA ALA A 58 1.29 9.66 6.37
C ALA A 58 2.20 10.76 5.84
N GLU A 59 1.70 11.98 5.72
CA GLU A 59 2.49 13.14 5.29
C GLU A 59 3.54 13.52 6.35
N GLY A 60 3.15 13.60 7.62
CA GLY A 60 4.04 13.94 8.71
C GLY A 60 5.15 12.93 8.94
N TYR A 61 4.83 11.66 8.87
CA TYR A 61 5.81 10.57 9.03
C TYR A 61 6.54 10.23 7.73
N LYS A 62 6.19 10.84 6.60
CA LYS A 62 6.71 10.50 5.27
C LYS A 62 6.53 9.00 4.97
N ALA A 63 5.35 8.52 5.26
CA ALA A 63 5.00 7.10 5.18
C ALA A 63 3.69 6.91 4.39
N PRO A 64 3.72 7.05 3.05
CA PRO A 64 2.50 6.94 2.23
C PRO A 64 1.82 5.58 2.32
N HIS A 65 2.54 4.54 2.71
CA HIS A 65 1.95 3.21 2.91
C HIS A 65 0.89 3.16 4.01
N LEU A 66 0.86 4.13 4.92
CA LEU A 66 -0.19 4.22 5.95
C LEU A 66 -1.56 4.46 5.32
N CYS A 67 -1.63 5.23 4.24
CA CYS A 67 -2.88 5.47 3.51
C CYS A 67 -3.38 4.18 2.85
N ASN A 68 -2.49 3.43 2.20
CA ASN A 68 -2.85 2.14 1.61
C ASN A 68 -3.33 1.15 2.68
N TYR A 69 -2.62 1.07 3.80
CA TYR A 69 -3.02 0.22 4.92
C TYR A 69 -4.44 0.55 5.40
N TYR A 70 -4.71 1.84 5.62
CA TYR A 70 -6.02 2.28 6.07
C TYR A 70 -7.12 1.89 5.07
N CYS A 71 -6.90 2.18 3.79
CA CYS A 71 -7.88 1.86 2.75
C CYS A 71 -8.13 0.36 2.65
N ALA A 72 -7.08 -0.45 2.69
CA ALA A 72 -7.19 -1.89 2.50
C ALA A 72 -7.75 -2.63 3.72
N ASN A 73 -7.51 -2.14 4.93
CA ASN A 73 -7.82 -2.86 6.16
C ASN A 73 -8.90 -2.23 7.04
N GLU A 74 -9.09 -0.92 7.01
CA GLU A 74 -9.98 -0.22 7.93
C GLU A 74 -11.17 0.45 7.24
N CYS A 75 -11.02 0.88 5.99
CA CYS A 75 -12.11 1.50 5.25
C CYS A 75 -12.98 0.43 4.58
N PRO A 76 -14.30 0.37 4.85
CA PRO A 76 -15.16 -0.66 4.25
C PRO A 76 -15.16 -0.67 2.71
N ILE A 77 -15.05 0.49 2.10
CA ILE A 77 -14.95 0.60 0.63
C ILE A 77 -13.59 0.08 0.17
N GLY A 78 -12.53 0.51 0.84
CA GLY A 78 -11.17 0.09 0.51
C GLY A 78 -10.93 -1.39 0.71
N GLN A 79 -11.52 -2.00 1.74
CA GLN A 79 -11.42 -3.44 1.97
C GLN A 79 -11.92 -4.25 0.78
N LYS A 80 -12.90 -3.72 0.06
CA LYS A 80 -13.47 -4.38 -1.11
C LYS A 80 -12.67 -4.11 -2.40
N TYR A 81 -12.15 -2.91 -2.57
CA TYR A 81 -11.59 -2.46 -3.84
C TYR A 81 -10.10 -2.15 -3.85
N VAL A 82 -9.49 -1.97 -2.70
CA VAL A 82 -8.08 -1.54 -2.60
C VAL A 82 -7.21 -2.69 -2.10
N PRO A 83 -6.29 -3.21 -2.93
CA PRO A 83 -5.37 -4.25 -2.47
C PRO A 83 -4.32 -3.65 -1.54
N GLU A 84 -3.94 -4.42 -0.53
CA GLU A 84 -2.86 -4.04 0.36
C GLU A 84 -1.51 -4.22 -0.34
N VAL A 85 -0.72 -3.15 -0.35
CA VAL A 85 0.65 -3.17 -0.89
C VAL A 85 1.62 -3.39 0.27
N LYS A 86 2.39 -4.47 0.21
CA LYS A 86 3.40 -4.75 1.22
C LYS A 86 4.68 -3.96 0.93
N VAL A 87 5.25 -3.36 1.97
CA VAL A 87 6.55 -2.71 1.85
C VAL A 87 7.61 -3.81 1.77
N LYS A 88 8.37 -3.80 0.67
CA LYS A 88 9.41 -4.80 0.38
C LYS A 88 10.75 -4.09 0.22
N ASP A 89 11.83 -4.84 0.38
CA ASP A 89 13.15 -4.27 0.11
C ASP A 89 13.36 -4.03 -1.39
N LEU A 90 14.32 -3.18 -1.73
CA LEU A 90 14.57 -2.78 -3.12
C LEU A 90 14.93 -3.97 -4.01
N SER A 91 15.74 -4.90 -3.50
CA SER A 91 16.15 -6.08 -4.26
C SER A 91 14.95 -6.95 -4.67
N GLN A 92 14.01 -7.17 -3.75
CA GLN A 92 12.81 -7.94 -4.01
C GLN A 92 11.90 -7.23 -5.01
N ILE A 93 11.74 -5.91 -4.89
CA ILE A 93 10.96 -5.10 -5.84
C ILE A 93 11.54 -5.22 -7.24
N VAL A 94 12.85 -5.08 -7.38
CA VAL A 94 13.54 -5.19 -8.68
C VAL A 94 13.35 -6.56 -9.30
N LEU A 95 13.50 -7.65 -8.51
CA LEU A 95 13.28 -9.02 -8.99
C LEU A 95 11.85 -9.24 -9.48
N GLU A 96 10.88 -8.76 -8.73
CA GLU A 96 9.47 -8.88 -9.11
C GLU A 96 9.15 -8.07 -10.37
N MET A 97 9.73 -6.88 -10.51
CA MET A 97 9.57 -6.05 -11.71
C MET A 97 10.16 -6.76 -12.94
N LEU A 98 11.36 -7.34 -12.82
CA LEU A 98 12.01 -8.07 -13.92
C LEU A 98 11.20 -9.29 -14.33
N ALA A 99 10.67 -10.05 -13.35
CA ALA A 99 9.81 -11.20 -13.63
C ALA A 99 8.53 -10.78 -14.35
N SER A 100 7.91 -9.69 -13.94
CA SER A 100 6.71 -9.15 -14.58
C SER A 100 6.98 -8.68 -16.01
N LEU A 101 8.10 -7.99 -16.23
CA LEU A 101 8.51 -7.52 -17.56
C LEU A 101 8.79 -8.71 -18.50
N ASN A 102 9.44 -9.75 -18.03
CA ASN A 102 9.68 -10.95 -18.81
C ASN A 102 8.37 -11.65 -19.22
N ALA A 103 7.42 -11.76 -18.29
CA ALA A 103 6.10 -12.33 -18.58
C ALA A 103 5.35 -11.49 -19.61
N MET A 104 5.41 -10.16 -19.50
CA MET A 104 4.80 -9.25 -20.47
C MET A 104 5.44 -9.36 -21.85
N ASN A 105 6.76 -9.47 -21.94
CA ASN A 105 7.48 -9.62 -23.22
C ASN A 105 7.04 -10.88 -23.97
N LYS A 106 6.89 -12.00 -23.27
CA LYS A 106 6.39 -13.25 -23.87
C LYS A 106 4.97 -13.10 -24.43
N LYS A 107 4.11 -12.40 -23.69
CA LYS A 107 2.73 -12.15 -24.12
C LYS A 107 2.64 -11.11 -25.21
N GLN A 108 3.58 -10.18 -25.27
CA GLN A 108 3.67 -9.17 -26.33
C GLN A 108 3.86 -9.82 -27.71
N GLU A 109 4.72 -10.82 -27.83
CA GLU A 109 4.90 -11.56 -29.07
C GLU A 109 3.59 -12.18 -29.54
N ARG A 110 2.85 -12.81 -28.64
CA ARG A 110 1.54 -13.40 -28.93
C ARG A 110 0.52 -12.34 -29.32
N PHE A 111 0.53 -11.21 -28.66
CA PHE A 111 -0.35 -10.07 -28.97
C PHE A 111 -0.08 -9.53 -30.39
N ILE A 112 1.19 -9.42 -30.78
CA ILE A 112 1.58 -9.00 -32.14
C ILE A 112 1.06 -10.00 -33.19
N GLU A 113 1.16 -11.31 -32.94
CA GLU A 113 0.64 -12.35 -33.83
C GLU A 113 -0.88 -12.22 -34.01
N ILE A 114 -1.61 -11.99 -32.90
CA ILE A 114 -3.05 -11.80 -32.91
C ILE A 114 -3.45 -10.58 -33.75
N THR A 115 -2.76 -9.45 -33.56
CA THR A 115 -3.07 -8.21 -34.27
C THR A 115 -2.64 -8.23 -35.73
N ALA A 116 -1.64 -9.02 -36.11
CA ALA A 116 -1.15 -9.15 -37.47
C ALA A 116 -2.23 -9.71 -38.42
N ASP A 117 -3.12 -10.57 -37.93
CA ASP A 117 -4.21 -11.17 -38.71
C ASP A 117 -5.40 -10.23 -38.90
N GLY A 118 -5.43 -9.09 -38.21
CA GLY A 118 -6.50 -8.09 -38.31
C GLY A 118 -7.83 -8.50 -37.70
N SER A 119 -7.92 -9.69 -37.09
CA SER A 119 -9.11 -10.17 -36.40
C SER A 119 -8.72 -11.05 -35.22
N ILE A 120 -9.56 -11.05 -34.18
CA ILE A 120 -9.36 -11.88 -33.00
C ILE A 120 -10.31 -13.06 -33.09
N GLY A 121 -9.75 -14.29 -33.24
CA GLY A 121 -10.52 -15.53 -33.19
C GLY A 121 -10.90 -15.93 -31.77
N GLU A 122 -11.80 -16.90 -31.61
CA GLU A 122 -12.23 -17.37 -30.28
C GLU A 122 -11.06 -17.90 -29.44
N GLU A 123 -10.13 -18.59 -30.04
CA GLU A 123 -8.90 -19.08 -29.36
C GLU A 123 -7.99 -17.97 -28.91
N GLU A 124 -8.00 -16.84 -29.61
CA GLU A 124 -7.17 -15.68 -29.30
C GLU A 124 -7.76 -14.78 -28.24
N VAL A 125 -9.07 -14.85 -27.97
CA VAL A 125 -9.75 -14.08 -26.94
C VAL A 125 -9.22 -14.42 -25.55
N GLU A 126 -8.98 -15.69 -25.28
CA GLU A 126 -8.43 -16.13 -24.00
C GLU A 126 -7.02 -15.57 -23.77
N ASP A 127 -6.17 -15.63 -24.78
CA ASP A 127 -4.83 -15.03 -24.73
C ASP A 127 -4.87 -13.52 -24.52
N PHE A 128 -5.80 -12.84 -25.17
CA PHE A 128 -6.02 -11.41 -25.03
C PHE A 128 -6.45 -11.04 -23.61
N ILE A 129 -7.39 -11.80 -23.03
CA ILE A 129 -7.85 -11.62 -21.65
C ILE A 129 -6.71 -11.84 -20.66
N GLU A 130 -5.89 -12.85 -20.90
CA GLU A 130 -4.73 -13.15 -20.06
C GLU A 130 -3.72 -12.02 -20.08
N ILE A 131 -3.41 -11.44 -21.24
CA ILE A 131 -2.55 -10.28 -21.39
C ILE A 131 -3.12 -9.07 -20.64
N GLN A 132 -4.42 -8.83 -20.78
CA GLN A 132 -5.11 -7.75 -20.08
C GLN A 132 -4.99 -7.90 -18.55
N ASN A 133 -5.19 -9.10 -18.03
CA ASN A 133 -5.06 -9.38 -16.60
C ASN A 133 -3.64 -9.14 -16.08
N GLU A 134 -2.63 -9.46 -16.88
CA GLU A 134 -1.24 -9.18 -16.51
C GLU A 134 -0.94 -7.68 -16.45
N LEU A 135 -1.54 -6.89 -17.34
CA LEU A 135 -1.37 -5.44 -17.35
C LEU A 135 -2.07 -4.75 -16.17
N GLU A 136 -3.11 -5.37 -15.61
CA GLU A 136 -3.84 -4.84 -14.47
C GLU A 136 -3.22 -5.16 -13.11
N ARG A 137 -2.22 -6.01 -13.07
CA ARG A 137 -1.55 -6.40 -11.82
C ARG A 137 -0.65 -5.32 -11.25
#